data_f8d65d334a5829d0fa2d3643a5ffd427
#
_entry.id   f8d65d334a5829d0fa2d3643a5ffd427
#
_cell.length_a   1.000
_cell.length_b   1.000
_cell.length_c   1.000
_cell.angle_alpha   90.00
_cell.angle_beta   90.00
_cell.angle_gamma   90.00
#
_symmetry.space_group_name_H-M   'P 1'
#
loop_
_entity.id
_entity.type
_entity.pdbx_description
1 polymer ?
#
loop_
_entity_poly.entity_id
_entity_poly.type
_entity_poly.pdbx_seq_one_letter_code
_entity_poly.pdbx_strand_id
1 'polypeptide(L)'
;FYTSGNELTQPTENLKNSMINNSNFYSINALLDKPYIRKKYLGVLKDNEFLVEKSFLNNLNNFNVIITAGGASVGEEDHLIKIIRKVGKVFFWKTAIKPGRPLAIGKIKNTIFICLPGNPVSVHLLYAMIIKPFIEYLCNGNLVLPQGETVKANFSMKKKTKRLEWIRVNIKKNRSNIIANKFSKQGSGMISSMAFTDGILEVPENINSISKGNEFLYYSFKNLFD
;
A
#
# COMPACT_ATOMS: atom_id res chain seq x y z
N PHE A 1 2.14 14.16 -3.82
CA PHE A 1 1.15 13.21 -3.27
C PHE A 1 0.10 13.91 -2.43
N TYR A 2 -1.05 13.30 -2.29
CA TYR A 2 -2.16 13.71 -1.44
C TYR A 2 -2.44 12.64 -0.38
N THR A 3 -3.05 13.06 0.74
CA THR A 3 -3.83 12.18 1.60
C THR A 3 -5.32 12.52 1.44
N SER A 4 -6.24 11.63 1.75
CA SER A 4 -7.67 11.86 1.56
C SER A 4 -8.46 11.33 2.75
N GLY A 5 -9.44 12.12 3.19
CA GLY A 5 -10.37 11.83 4.27
C GLY A 5 -10.70 13.08 5.06
N ASN A 6 -11.99 13.28 5.32
CA ASN A 6 -12.48 14.39 6.16
C ASN A 6 -12.14 14.19 7.64
N GLU A 7 -11.81 12.95 8.05
CA GLU A 7 -11.43 12.54 9.39
C GLU A 7 -9.97 12.87 9.73
N LEU A 8 -9.16 13.30 8.76
CA LEU A 8 -7.72 13.48 8.94
C LEU A 8 -7.38 14.81 9.62
N THR A 9 -6.54 14.74 10.66
CA THR A 9 -5.96 15.89 11.36
C THR A 9 -4.45 15.73 11.51
N GLN A 10 -3.75 16.82 11.78
CA GLN A 10 -2.31 16.78 12.03
C GLN A 10 -2.02 16.33 13.49
N PRO A 11 -0.92 15.61 13.74
CA PRO A 11 -0.59 15.15 15.10
C PRO A 11 -0.38 16.28 16.13
N THR A 12 -0.12 17.50 15.66
CA THR A 12 0.02 18.69 16.49
C THR A 12 -1.29 19.33 16.90
N GLU A 13 -2.41 18.87 16.33
CA GLU A 13 -3.74 19.38 16.61
C GLU A 13 -4.46 18.48 17.64
N ASN A 14 -5.32 19.08 18.46
CA ASN A 14 -6.15 18.31 19.39
C ASN A 14 -7.10 17.38 18.62
N LEU A 15 -7.01 16.09 18.90
CA LEU A 15 -7.91 15.08 18.34
C LEU A 15 -9.34 15.34 18.82
N LYS A 16 -10.21 15.78 17.91
CA LYS A 16 -11.65 15.83 18.16
C LYS A 16 -12.26 14.44 17.99
N ASN A 17 -13.45 14.22 18.55
CA ASN A 17 -14.20 12.97 18.34
C ASN A 17 -14.35 12.70 16.85
N SER A 18 -14.14 11.44 16.43
CA SER A 18 -14.16 10.97 15.03
C SER A 18 -12.99 11.39 14.14
N MET A 19 -12.00 12.12 14.66
CA MET A 19 -10.78 12.46 13.89
C MET A 19 -9.66 11.45 14.17
N ILE A 20 -8.79 11.27 13.18
CA ILE A 20 -7.59 10.44 13.27
C ILE A 20 -6.36 11.19 12.76
N ASN A 21 -5.20 10.87 13.30
CA ASN A 21 -3.95 11.45 12.83
C ASN A 21 -3.62 11.01 11.41
N ASN A 22 -3.19 11.95 10.59
CA ASN A 22 -2.77 11.71 9.21
C ASN A 22 -1.40 10.99 9.14
N SER A 23 -1.38 9.73 9.56
CA SER A 23 -0.16 8.90 9.55
C SER A 23 0.35 8.61 8.13
N ASN A 24 -0.54 8.56 7.15
CA ASN A 24 -0.17 8.30 5.75
C ASN A 24 0.68 9.42 5.15
N PHE A 25 0.52 10.67 5.61
CA PHE A 25 1.42 11.76 5.21
C PHE A 25 2.87 11.43 5.55
N TYR A 26 3.15 11.08 6.80
CA TYR A 26 4.50 10.76 7.27
C TYR A 26 5.05 9.52 6.57
N SER A 27 4.22 8.49 6.43
CA SER A 27 4.59 7.25 5.74
C SER A 27 5.02 7.50 4.30
N ILE A 28 4.16 8.12 3.50
CA ILE A 28 4.45 8.35 2.07
C ILE A 28 5.61 9.34 1.92
N ASN A 29 5.67 10.38 2.76
CA ASN A 29 6.77 11.33 2.72
C ASN A 29 8.13 10.66 2.96
N ALA A 30 8.21 9.72 3.90
CA ALA A 30 9.41 8.92 4.15
C ALA A 30 9.71 7.90 3.04
N LEU A 31 8.69 7.18 2.57
CA LEU A 31 8.83 6.17 1.51
C LEU A 31 9.30 6.77 0.17
N LEU A 32 8.90 8.01 -0.13
CA LEU A 32 9.31 8.74 -1.33
C LEU A 32 10.61 9.53 -1.15
N ASP A 33 11.29 9.39 -0.01
CA ASP A 33 12.57 10.09 0.26
C ASP A 33 13.74 9.37 -0.39
N LYS A 34 13.83 9.50 -1.69
CA LYS A 34 14.90 8.89 -2.52
C LYS A 34 15.55 10.00 -3.38
N PRO A 35 16.87 9.95 -3.62
CA PRO A 35 17.61 11.03 -4.30
C PRO A 35 17.13 11.30 -5.74
N TYR A 36 16.49 10.33 -6.38
CA TYR A 36 15.95 10.42 -7.74
C TYR A 36 14.47 10.85 -7.77
N ILE A 37 13.83 11.14 -6.63
CA ILE A 37 12.43 11.56 -6.53
C ILE A 37 12.32 13.00 -6.03
N ARG A 38 11.72 13.87 -6.83
CA ARG A 38 11.28 15.19 -6.38
C ARG A 38 9.85 15.08 -5.85
N LYS A 39 9.71 14.98 -4.54
CA LYS A 39 8.41 14.82 -3.89
C LYS A 39 7.81 16.16 -3.46
N LYS A 40 6.48 16.28 -3.53
CA LYS A 40 5.71 17.41 -3.00
C LYS A 40 4.43 16.91 -2.38
N TYR A 41 4.16 17.34 -1.15
CA TYR A 41 2.84 17.14 -0.53
C TYR A 41 1.89 18.22 -1.03
N LEU A 42 0.72 17.80 -1.51
CA LEU A 42 -0.28 18.68 -2.14
C LEU A 42 -1.50 18.92 -1.23
N GLY A 43 -1.48 18.37 -0.01
CA GLY A 43 -2.51 18.57 1.00
C GLY A 43 -3.48 17.39 1.14
N VAL A 44 -4.56 17.63 1.86
CA VAL A 44 -5.64 16.68 2.11
C VAL A 44 -6.75 16.88 1.09
N LEU A 45 -7.09 15.84 0.35
CA LEU A 45 -8.30 15.81 -0.49
C LEU A 45 -9.52 15.59 0.41
N LYS A 46 -10.47 16.50 0.34
CA LYS A 46 -11.77 16.35 0.98
C LYS A 46 -12.70 15.47 0.13
N ASP A 47 -13.66 14.82 0.75
CA ASP A 47 -14.66 13.98 0.07
C ASP A 47 -15.68 14.85 -0.70
N ASN A 48 -15.18 15.49 -1.75
CA ASN A 48 -15.95 16.33 -2.66
C ASN A 48 -15.40 16.16 -4.08
N GLU A 49 -16.21 15.61 -4.97
CA GLU A 49 -15.81 15.26 -6.34
C GLU A 49 -15.30 16.46 -7.12
N PHE A 50 -15.99 17.61 -7.05
CA PHE A 50 -15.58 18.83 -7.75
C PHE A 50 -14.22 19.35 -7.29
N LEU A 51 -13.97 19.35 -5.96
CA LEU A 51 -12.69 19.81 -5.41
C LEU A 51 -11.56 18.86 -5.76
N VAL A 52 -11.81 17.56 -5.77
CA VAL A 52 -10.82 16.56 -6.17
C VAL A 52 -10.49 16.69 -7.66
N GLU A 53 -11.51 16.81 -8.54
CA GLU A 53 -11.30 17.00 -9.98
C GLU A 53 -10.47 18.26 -10.24
N LYS A 54 -10.82 19.39 -9.63
CA LYS A 54 -10.08 20.64 -9.73
C LYS A 54 -8.63 20.48 -9.27
N SER A 55 -8.41 19.79 -8.15
CA SER A 55 -7.06 19.54 -7.63
C SER A 55 -6.22 18.69 -8.58
N PHE A 56 -6.82 17.67 -9.21
CA PHE A 56 -6.14 16.83 -10.18
C PHE A 56 -5.78 17.61 -11.44
N LEU A 57 -6.76 18.31 -12.04
CA LEU A 57 -6.56 19.05 -13.27
C LEU A 57 -5.49 20.16 -13.14
N ASN A 58 -5.46 20.85 -12.01
CA ASN A 58 -4.48 21.90 -11.74
C ASN A 58 -3.03 21.38 -11.62
N ASN A 59 -2.85 20.09 -11.39
CA ASN A 59 -1.52 19.49 -11.15
C ASN A 59 -1.05 18.55 -12.28
N LEU A 60 -1.82 18.36 -13.35
CA LEU A 60 -1.51 17.39 -14.41
C LEU A 60 -0.16 17.61 -15.09
N ASN A 61 0.25 18.85 -15.33
CA ASN A 61 1.49 19.13 -16.05
C ASN A 61 2.70 19.36 -15.12
N ASN A 62 2.45 19.31 -13.80
CA ASN A 62 3.48 19.64 -12.80
C ASN A 62 4.18 18.37 -12.26
N PHE A 63 3.57 17.20 -12.45
CA PHE A 63 4.06 15.94 -11.87
C PHE A 63 3.93 14.78 -12.86
N ASN A 64 4.94 13.90 -12.88
CA ASN A 64 4.90 12.66 -13.65
C ASN A 64 3.94 11.64 -12.99
N VAL A 65 3.94 11.61 -11.65
CA VAL A 65 3.13 10.70 -10.85
C VAL A 65 2.43 11.45 -9.72
N ILE A 66 1.14 11.22 -9.55
CA ILE A 66 0.35 11.68 -8.41
C ILE A 66 -0.11 10.47 -7.61
N ILE A 67 0.30 10.40 -6.34
CA ILE A 67 -0.10 9.34 -5.41
C ILE A 67 -1.16 9.89 -4.46
N THR A 68 -2.25 9.16 -4.23
CA THR A 68 -3.23 9.45 -3.18
C THR A 68 -3.24 8.33 -2.14
N ALA A 69 -3.39 8.65 -0.87
CA ALA A 69 -3.64 7.67 0.19
C ALA A 69 -4.91 8.01 0.95
N GLY A 70 -5.86 7.09 0.93
CA GLY A 70 -7.24 7.33 1.32
C GLY A 70 -8.10 7.71 0.12
N GLY A 71 -9.41 7.83 0.35
CA GLY A 71 -10.38 8.07 -0.70
C GLY A 71 -10.66 6.85 -1.59
N ALA A 72 -9.81 5.82 -1.55
CA ALA A 72 -10.02 4.54 -2.22
C ALA A 72 -10.73 3.56 -1.28
N SER A 73 -12.05 3.65 -1.16
CA SER A 73 -12.87 2.74 -0.36
C SER A 73 -13.44 1.60 -1.22
N VAL A 74 -13.84 0.50 -0.59
CA VAL A 74 -14.56 -0.62 -1.25
C VAL A 74 -16.06 -0.36 -1.38
N GLY A 75 -16.59 0.75 -0.82
CA GLY A 75 -17.96 1.21 -0.94
C GLY A 75 -18.30 1.78 -2.31
N GLU A 76 -19.39 2.50 -2.38
CA GLU A 76 -19.87 3.16 -3.60
C GLU A 76 -18.78 3.94 -4.32
N GLU A 77 -18.84 4.01 -5.64
CA GLU A 77 -17.80 4.49 -6.56
C GLU A 77 -16.91 5.62 -5.98
N ASP A 78 -15.68 5.28 -5.73
CA ASP A 78 -14.61 6.15 -5.30
C ASP A 78 -14.49 7.38 -6.22
N HIS A 79 -14.69 8.58 -5.69
CA HIS A 79 -14.61 9.83 -6.45
C HIS A 79 -13.31 9.93 -7.27
N LEU A 80 -12.19 9.44 -6.73
CA LEU A 80 -10.90 9.44 -7.42
C LEU A 80 -10.98 8.64 -8.73
N ILE A 81 -11.58 7.45 -8.67
CA ILE A 81 -11.69 6.55 -9.83
C ILE A 81 -12.68 7.09 -10.85
N LYS A 82 -13.81 7.66 -10.40
CA LYS A 82 -14.78 8.34 -11.28
C LYS A 82 -14.11 9.44 -12.07
N ILE A 83 -13.35 10.30 -11.40
CA ILE A 83 -12.66 11.41 -12.04
C ILE A 83 -11.63 10.89 -13.06
N ILE A 84 -10.81 9.92 -12.67
CA ILE A 84 -9.81 9.36 -13.62
C ILE A 84 -10.50 8.73 -14.82
N ARG A 85 -11.64 8.06 -14.66
CA ARG A 85 -12.43 7.52 -15.78
C ARG A 85 -13.04 8.59 -16.68
N LYS A 86 -13.51 9.69 -16.08
CA LYS A 86 -14.17 10.81 -16.78
C LYS A 86 -13.19 11.54 -17.71
N VAL A 87 -11.95 11.78 -17.25
CA VAL A 87 -11.00 12.66 -17.94
C VAL A 87 -9.70 11.97 -18.39
N GLY A 88 -9.60 10.66 -18.18
CA GLY A 88 -8.41 9.86 -18.48
C GLY A 88 -8.73 8.38 -18.68
N LYS A 89 -7.79 7.51 -18.26
CA LYS A 89 -7.92 6.05 -18.36
C LYS A 89 -7.53 5.39 -17.06
N VAL A 90 -8.37 4.51 -16.54
CA VAL A 90 -8.06 3.59 -15.45
C VAL A 90 -7.50 2.31 -16.06
N PHE A 91 -6.28 1.92 -15.69
CA PHE A 91 -5.66 0.67 -16.15
C PHE A 91 -6.17 -0.51 -15.36
N PHE A 92 -6.25 -0.37 -14.04
CA PHE A 92 -6.94 -1.34 -13.18
C PHE A 92 -7.45 -0.68 -11.90
N TRP A 93 -8.44 -1.32 -11.30
CA TRP A 93 -9.02 -0.97 -10.01
C TRP A 93 -9.49 -2.22 -9.30
N LYS A 94 -9.18 -2.32 -8.00
CA LYS A 94 -9.41 -3.47 -7.11
C LYS A 94 -8.52 -4.67 -7.46
N THR A 95 -7.51 -4.84 -6.65
CA THR A 95 -6.61 -6.00 -6.72
C THR A 95 -7.13 -7.17 -5.88
N ALA A 96 -6.73 -8.38 -6.22
CA ALA A 96 -6.99 -9.56 -5.40
C ALA A 96 -5.90 -9.75 -4.32
N ILE A 97 -5.50 -8.66 -3.64
CA ILE A 97 -4.44 -8.65 -2.63
C ILE A 97 -5.02 -8.28 -1.26
N LYS A 98 -4.50 -8.87 -0.20
CA LYS A 98 -4.84 -8.56 1.19
C LYS A 98 -3.57 -8.45 2.05
N PRO A 99 -3.38 -7.28 2.73
CA PRO A 99 -4.12 -6.04 2.59
C PRO A 99 -3.78 -5.32 1.29
N GLY A 100 -4.73 -4.52 0.73
CA GLY A 100 -4.42 -3.73 -0.46
C GLY A 100 -5.46 -3.74 -1.57
N ARG A 101 -6.64 -4.35 -1.35
CA ARG A 101 -7.68 -4.49 -2.37
C ARG A 101 -8.03 -3.20 -3.15
N PRO A 102 -8.17 -2.01 -2.51
CA PRO A 102 -8.60 -0.81 -3.22
C PRO A 102 -7.53 -0.13 -4.10
N LEU A 103 -6.37 -0.73 -4.31
CA LEU A 103 -5.37 -0.15 -5.21
C LEU A 103 -5.96 0.10 -6.60
N ALA A 104 -5.71 1.31 -7.13
CA ALA A 104 -5.97 1.64 -8.53
C ALA A 104 -4.78 2.35 -9.16
N ILE A 105 -4.59 2.12 -10.45
CA ILE A 105 -3.65 2.88 -11.29
C ILE A 105 -4.37 3.36 -12.54
N GLY A 106 -4.15 4.62 -12.87
CA GLY A 106 -4.70 5.25 -14.06
C GLY A 106 -3.79 6.34 -14.61
N LYS A 107 -4.22 7.00 -15.65
CA LYS A 107 -3.49 8.09 -16.31
C LYS A 107 -4.46 9.15 -16.78
N ILE A 108 -4.12 10.41 -16.55
CA ILE A 108 -4.78 11.57 -17.14
C ILE A 108 -3.71 12.36 -17.90
N LYS A 109 -3.88 12.53 -19.22
CA LYS A 109 -2.82 13.09 -20.10
C LYS A 109 -1.49 12.35 -19.87
N ASN A 110 -0.45 13.05 -19.44
CA ASN A 110 0.88 12.46 -19.20
C ASN A 110 1.15 12.11 -17.74
N THR A 111 0.23 12.42 -16.81
CA THR A 111 0.38 12.15 -15.39
C THR A 111 -0.22 10.81 -15.00
N ILE A 112 0.56 9.96 -14.33
CA ILE A 112 0.12 8.68 -13.78
C ILE A 112 -0.49 8.93 -12.40
N PHE A 113 -1.65 8.32 -12.13
CA PHE A 113 -2.34 8.36 -10.85
C PHE A 113 -2.25 6.99 -10.17
N ILE A 114 -1.80 6.97 -8.93
CA ILE A 114 -1.73 5.79 -8.07
C ILE A 114 -2.58 6.06 -6.84
N CYS A 115 -3.74 5.39 -6.76
CA CYS A 115 -4.67 5.55 -5.65
C CYS A 115 -4.50 4.40 -4.66
N LEU A 116 -3.93 4.70 -3.51
CA LEU A 116 -3.71 3.77 -2.40
C LEU A 116 -4.87 3.79 -1.42
N PRO A 117 -5.16 2.67 -0.73
CA PRO A 117 -6.14 2.67 0.36
C PRO A 117 -5.71 3.55 1.53
N GLY A 118 -6.68 3.93 2.40
CA GLY A 118 -6.39 4.73 3.59
C GLY A 118 -5.69 3.96 4.73
N ASN A 119 -5.77 2.63 4.73
CA ASN A 119 -5.17 1.81 5.79
C ASN A 119 -3.63 1.81 5.71
N PRO A 120 -2.91 2.22 6.77
CA PRO A 120 -1.46 2.45 6.71
C PRO A 120 -0.65 1.19 6.38
N VAL A 121 -1.00 0.02 6.89
CA VAL A 121 -0.32 -1.23 6.52
C VAL A 121 -0.46 -1.53 5.02
N SER A 122 -1.65 -1.25 4.45
CA SER A 122 -1.86 -1.43 3.01
C SER A 122 -0.99 -0.47 2.20
N VAL A 123 -0.87 0.80 2.64
CA VAL A 123 0.00 1.81 2.00
C VAL A 123 1.44 1.32 1.95
N HIS A 124 1.99 0.87 3.09
CA HIS A 124 3.38 0.40 3.15
C HIS A 124 3.62 -0.84 2.29
N LEU A 125 2.77 -1.86 2.39
CA LEU A 125 2.97 -3.11 1.66
C LEU A 125 2.77 -2.95 0.17
N LEU A 126 1.74 -2.21 -0.26
CA LEU A 126 1.54 -1.90 -1.67
C LEU A 126 2.69 -1.06 -2.23
N TYR A 127 3.16 -0.08 -1.44
CA TYR A 127 4.33 0.69 -1.84
C TYR A 127 5.55 -0.23 -2.07
N ALA A 128 5.92 -1.00 -1.08
CA ALA A 128 7.13 -1.82 -1.13
C ALA A 128 7.09 -2.89 -2.24
N MET A 129 5.95 -3.57 -2.38
CA MET A 129 5.82 -4.71 -3.30
C MET A 129 5.48 -4.31 -4.73
N ILE A 130 4.84 -3.16 -4.95
CA ILE A 130 4.31 -2.78 -6.27
C ILE A 130 4.78 -1.39 -6.70
N ILE A 131 4.60 -0.37 -5.84
CA ILE A 131 4.76 1.02 -6.27
C ILE A 131 6.24 1.41 -6.36
N LYS A 132 7.08 0.99 -5.41
CA LYS A 132 8.54 1.22 -5.45
C LYS A 132 9.14 0.64 -6.75
N PRO A 133 8.98 -0.66 -7.08
CA PRO A 133 9.45 -1.22 -8.35
C PRO A 133 8.92 -0.48 -9.58
N PHE A 134 7.66 -0.06 -9.55
CA PHE A 134 7.07 0.67 -10.66
C PHE A 134 7.67 2.08 -10.82
N ILE A 135 7.86 2.83 -9.73
CA ILE A 135 8.51 4.14 -9.77
C ILE A 135 9.97 4.01 -10.23
N GLU A 136 10.69 3.02 -9.72
CA GLU A 136 12.07 2.75 -10.12
C GLU A 136 12.15 2.41 -11.61
N TYR A 137 11.22 1.61 -12.13
CA TYR A 137 11.10 1.37 -13.57
C TYR A 137 10.86 2.65 -14.37
N LEU A 138 9.99 3.54 -13.89
CA LEU A 138 9.74 4.83 -14.56
C LEU A 138 10.98 5.74 -14.58
N CYS A 139 11.85 5.63 -13.57
CA CYS A 139 13.05 6.46 -13.45
C CYS A 139 14.24 5.92 -14.25
N ASN A 140 14.43 4.61 -14.31
CA ASN A 140 15.65 3.98 -14.87
C ASN A 140 15.40 2.94 -15.97
N GLY A 141 14.15 2.62 -16.28
CA GLY A 141 13.78 1.66 -17.32
C GLY A 141 13.93 0.18 -16.93
N ASN A 142 14.44 -0.14 -15.74
CA ASN A 142 14.63 -1.50 -15.26
C ASN A 142 13.60 -1.87 -14.20
N LEU A 143 12.79 -2.90 -14.47
CA LEU A 143 11.85 -3.44 -13.50
C LEU A 143 12.54 -4.49 -12.63
N VAL A 144 12.80 -4.13 -11.37
CA VAL A 144 13.34 -5.05 -10.36
C VAL A 144 12.26 -5.33 -9.32
N LEU A 145 11.74 -6.55 -9.32
CA LEU A 145 10.73 -6.97 -8.33
C LEU A 145 11.41 -7.41 -7.02
N PRO A 146 10.75 -7.21 -5.87
CA PRO A 146 11.24 -7.71 -4.60
C PRO A 146 11.50 -9.22 -4.66
N GLN A 147 12.62 -9.66 -4.09
CA GLN A 147 12.99 -11.07 -4.02
C GLN A 147 12.71 -11.62 -2.63
N GLY A 148 11.97 -12.73 -2.58
CA GLY A 148 11.65 -13.46 -1.36
C GLY A 148 12.54 -14.68 -1.19
N GLU A 149 12.72 -15.10 0.06
CA GLU A 149 13.35 -16.38 0.43
C GLU A 149 12.26 -17.39 0.88
N THR A 150 12.47 -18.68 0.57
CA THR A 150 11.52 -19.72 0.99
C THR A 150 11.68 -20.01 2.48
N VAL A 151 10.58 -19.96 3.24
CA VAL A 151 10.54 -20.23 4.67
C VAL A 151 9.37 -21.12 5.04
N LYS A 152 9.50 -21.85 6.17
CA LYS A 152 8.44 -22.74 6.67
C LYS A 152 7.51 -22.00 7.64
N ALA A 153 6.21 -22.10 7.42
CA ALA A 153 5.19 -21.59 8.33
C ALA A 153 5.14 -22.42 9.63
N ASN A 154 5.20 -21.76 10.79
CA ASN A 154 5.03 -22.39 12.11
C ASN A 154 3.65 -22.09 12.69
N PHE A 155 2.64 -22.08 11.85
CA PHE A 155 1.25 -21.87 12.25
C PHE A 155 0.31 -22.58 11.26
N SER A 156 -0.94 -22.77 11.71
CA SER A 156 -2.01 -23.26 10.85
C SER A 156 -3.15 -22.25 10.84
N MET A 157 -3.74 -21.99 9.67
CA MET A 157 -4.91 -21.13 9.54
C MET A 157 -5.68 -21.43 8.25
N LYS A 158 -7.00 -21.18 8.29
CA LYS A 158 -7.83 -21.14 7.08
C LYS A 158 -7.75 -19.74 6.45
N LYS A 159 -7.72 -19.68 5.14
CA LYS A 159 -7.66 -18.47 4.34
C LYS A 159 -8.81 -18.48 3.34
N LYS A 160 -9.38 -17.31 3.04
CA LYS A 160 -10.32 -17.21 1.91
C LYS A 160 -9.53 -17.32 0.60
N THR A 161 -9.96 -18.20 -0.29
CA THR A 161 -9.42 -18.31 -1.65
C THR A 161 -9.62 -17.03 -2.47
N LYS A 162 -9.01 -16.98 -3.65
CA LYS A 162 -9.11 -15.86 -4.62
C LYS A 162 -8.45 -14.55 -4.18
N ARG A 163 -7.55 -14.61 -3.18
CA ARG A 163 -6.72 -13.45 -2.82
C ARG A 163 -5.33 -13.91 -2.42
N LEU A 164 -4.33 -13.24 -2.95
CA LEU A 164 -2.98 -13.25 -2.40
C LEU A 164 -3.01 -12.57 -1.03
N GLU A 165 -2.41 -13.16 0.00
CA GLU A 165 -2.35 -12.57 1.34
C GLU A 165 -0.90 -12.36 1.78
N TRP A 166 -0.58 -11.14 2.21
CA TRP A 166 0.67 -10.81 2.89
C TRP A 166 0.46 -10.83 4.41
N ILE A 167 0.95 -11.88 5.03
CA ILE A 167 0.81 -12.14 6.47
C ILE A 167 2.07 -11.63 7.18
N ARG A 168 1.92 -10.71 8.15
CA ARG A 168 3.06 -10.23 8.95
C ARG A 168 3.55 -11.34 9.86
N VAL A 169 4.86 -11.56 9.84
CA VAL A 169 5.52 -12.67 10.55
C VAL A 169 6.81 -12.22 11.22
N ASN A 170 7.17 -12.95 12.29
CA ASN A 170 8.49 -12.91 12.88
C ASN A 170 9.26 -14.18 12.50
N ILE A 171 10.55 -14.02 12.19
CA ILE A 171 11.41 -15.12 11.77
C ILE A 171 12.22 -15.66 12.93
N LYS A 172 12.28 -16.99 13.03
CA LYS A 172 13.27 -17.69 13.87
C LYS A 172 14.20 -18.49 12.97
N LYS A 173 15.49 -18.20 13.05
CA LYS A 173 16.53 -18.96 12.34
C LYS A 173 17.08 -20.03 13.26
N ASN A 174 16.98 -21.29 12.84
CA ASN A 174 17.70 -22.43 13.43
C ASN A 174 18.77 -22.88 12.42
N ARG A 175 19.76 -23.67 12.87
CA ARG A 175 20.93 -24.08 12.05
C ARG A 175 20.61 -24.57 10.63
N SER A 176 19.43 -25.14 10.41
CA SER A 176 19.01 -25.73 9.13
C SER A 176 17.67 -25.20 8.57
N ASN A 177 16.94 -24.38 9.32
CA ASN A 177 15.59 -23.95 8.90
C ASN A 177 15.31 -22.50 9.29
N ILE A 178 14.65 -21.80 8.38
CA ILE A 178 14.05 -20.49 8.64
C ILE A 178 12.56 -20.69 8.85
N ILE A 179 12.05 -20.27 10.00
CA ILE A 179 10.69 -20.54 10.43
C ILE A 179 9.95 -19.22 10.64
N ALA A 180 8.79 -19.08 10.01
CA ALA A 180 7.93 -17.91 10.11
C ALA A 180 6.81 -18.12 11.15
N ASN A 181 6.77 -17.26 12.16
CA ASN A 181 5.72 -17.22 13.18
C ASN A 181 4.75 -16.09 12.88
N LYS A 182 3.48 -16.40 12.71
CA LYS A 182 2.46 -15.41 12.43
C LYS A 182 2.28 -14.45 13.61
N PHE A 183 2.31 -13.15 13.32
CA PHE A 183 1.94 -12.13 14.30
C PHE A 183 0.44 -12.20 14.61
N SER A 184 0.05 -12.03 15.86
CA SER A 184 -1.34 -12.22 16.29
C SER A 184 -2.31 -11.22 15.66
N LYS A 185 -1.88 -9.97 15.50
CA LYS A 185 -2.72 -8.87 15.02
C LYS A 185 -2.43 -8.56 13.55
N GLN A 186 -3.34 -8.96 12.65
CA GLN A 186 -3.20 -8.84 11.19
C GLN A 186 -4.07 -7.74 10.56
N GLY A 187 -4.65 -6.84 11.38
CA GLY A 187 -5.49 -5.72 10.87
C GLY A 187 -4.70 -4.75 10.00
N SER A 188 -5.29 -4.27 8.91
CA SER A 188 -4.65 -3.35 7.96
C SER A 188 -4.50 -1.92 8.49
N GLY A 189 -5.28 -1.54 9.52
CA GLY A 189 -5.16 -0.26 10.22
C GLY A 189 -4.10 -0.26 11.33
N MET A 190 -3.53 -1.42 11.68
CA MET A 190 -2.63 -1.56 12.82
C MET A 190 -1.16 -1.44 12.38
N ILE A 191 -0.66 -0.23 12.22
CA ILE A 191 0.73 0.03 11.79
C ILE A 191 1.76 -0.61 12.74
N SER A 192 1.45 -0.73 14.03
CA SER A 192 2.28 -1.43 15.01
C SER A 192 2.60 -2.88 14.62
N SER A 193 1.72 -3.53 13.84
CA SER A 193 1.99 -4.87 13.33
C SER A 193 3.18 -4.93 12.37
N MET A 194 3.57 -3.82 11.77
CA MET A 194 4.80 -3.72 10.95
C MET A 194 6.03 -3.45 11.83
N ALA A 195 5.87 -2.62 12.87
CA ALA A 195 6.97 -2.29 13.78
C ALA A 195 7.44 -3.50 14.62
N PHE A 196 6.54 -4.44 14.91
CA PHE A 196 6.82 -5.62 15.74
C PHE A 196 6.98 -6.92 14.94
N THR A 197 7.23 -6.84 13.63
CA THR A 197 7.45 -8.03 12.77
C THR A 197 8.64 -7.82 11.86
N ASP A 198 9.24 -8.92 11.42
CA ASP A 198 10.45 -8.90 10.59
C ASP A 198 10.13 -8.76 9.09
N GLY A 199 8.90 -9.10 8.69
CA GLY A 199 8.51 -9.07 7.28
C GLY A 199 7.14 -9.68 7.02
N ILE A 200 6.91 -10.05 5.78
CA ILE A 200 5.67 -10.66 5.29
C ILE A 200 5.91 -12.03 4.69
N LEU A 201 4.97 -12.92 4.93
CA LEU A 201 4.83 -14.21 4.24
C LEU A 201 3.79 -14.03 3.14
N GLU A 202 4.14 -14.34 1.89
CA GLU A 202 3.23 -14.28 0.76
C GLU A 202 2.52 -15.60 0.57
N VAL A 203 1.20 -15.58 0.70
CA VAL A 203 0.36 -16.77 0.51
C VAL A 203 -0.47 -16.61 -0.75
N PRO A 204 -0.25 -17.44 -1.79
CA PRO A 204 -0.93 -17.38 -3.07
C PRO A 204 -2.45 -17.46 -2.97
N GLU A 205 -3.14 -16.97 -4.01
CA GLU A 205 -4.59 -16.89 -4.08
C GLU A 205 -5.31 -18.24 -4.11
N ASN A 206 -4.67 -19.26 -4.68
CA ASN A 206 -5.20 -20.63 -4.78
C ASN A 206 -5.10 -21.43 -3.48
N ILE A 207 -4.34 -20.95 -2.49
CA ILE A 207 -4.23 -21.58 -1.18
C ILE A 207 -5.42 -21.21 -0.32
N ASN A 208 -6.12 -22.18 0.27
CA ASN A 208 -7.25 -21.98 1.19
C ASN A 208 -6.95 -22.34 2.64
N SER A 209 -5.86 -23.06 2.89
CA SER A 209 -5.38 -23.40 4.23
C SER A 209 -3.87 -23.43 4.28
N ILE A 210 -3.33 -22.96 5.39
CA ILE A 210 -1.92 -23.06 5.74
C ILE A 210 -1.82 -24.11 6.83
N SER A 211 -0.90 -25.07 6.66
CA SER A 211 -0.52 -26.02 7.69
C SER A 211 0.91 -25.76 8.14
N LYS A 212 1.18 -26.05 9.41
CA LYS A 212 2.56 -25.98 9.92
C LYS A 212 3.49 -26.82 9.06
N GLY A 213 4.62 -26.24 8.65
CA GLY A 213 5.60 -26.85 7.75
C GLY A 213 5.40 -26.50 6.27
N ASN A 214 4.27 -25.91 5.84
CA ASN A 214 4.13 -25.43 4.48
C ASN A 214 5.17 -24.34 4.18
N GLU A 215 5.65 -24.32 2.96
CA GLU A 215 6.67 -23.38 2.48
C GLU A 215 6.03 -22.25 1.68
N PHE A 216 6.48 -21.01 1.94
CA PHE A 216 6.03 -19.80 1.27
C PHE A 216 7.19 -18.83 1.10
N LEU A 217 7.04 -17.87 0.18
CA LEU A 217 7.98 -16.77 0.04
C LEU A 217 7.82 -15.78 1.21
N TYR A 218 8.95 -15.43 1.79
CA TYR A 218 9.09 -14.42 2.83
C TYR A 218 9.88 -13.23 2.30
N TYR A 219 9.38 -12.04 2.57
CA TYR A 219 10.04 -10.79 2.23
C TYR A 219 10.34 -10.02 3.51
N SER A 220 11.63 -9.80 3.77
CA SER A 220 12.09 -9.02 4.92
C SER A 220 11.76 -7.55 4.77
N PHE A 221 11.25 -6.92 5.83
CA PHE A 221 11.03 -5.47 5.83
C PHE A 221 12.32 -4.68 5.63
N LYS A 222 13.44 -5.16 6.14
CA LYS A 222 14.74 -4.57 5.87
C LYS A 222 14.98 -4.43 4.37
N ASN A 223 14.88 -5.52 3.62
CA ASN A 223 15.14 -5.51 2.18
C ASN A 223 14.07 -4.76 1.36
N LEU A 224 12.83 -4.71 1.85
CA LEU A 224 11.74 -4.04 1.16
C LEU A 224 11.81 -2.51 1.26
N PHE A 225 12.31 -1.98 2.39
CA PHE A 225 12.29 -0.54 2.68
C PHE A 225 13.65 0.15 2.57
N ASP A 226 14.75 -0.58 2.52
CA ASP A 226 16.06 -0.04 2.18
C ASP A 226 16.12 0.28 0.65
#